data_2178ce3b0d35d03848da9abd51ceb66e
#
_entry.id   2178ce3b0d35d03848da9abd51ceb66e
#
_cell.length_a   1.000
_cell.length_b   1.000
_cell.length_c   1.000
_cell.angle_alpha   90.00
_cell.angle_beta   90.00
_cell.angle_gamma   90.00
#
_symmetry.space_group_name_H-M   'P 1'
#
loop_
_entity.id
_entity.type
_entity.pdbx_description
1 polymer ?
#
loop_
_entity_poly.entity_id
_entity_poly.type
_entity_poly.pdbx_seq_one_letter_code
_entity_poly.pdbx_strand_id
1 'polypeptide(L)'
;MKNKSRQFLKNNWPYMLASFFIPFLIMAIIYLSIGIYPRSSRSVLASDAFSQFSNFHASFNNVLHGKQSLFYTWNASLGLNYLSLISYYLGGLFTPLVFFFNNQNMPDALYFLTLLKIGSAGLSFWFLAKQTFKIPKWSHVTLSVSYALMSFIVAHSELIMWLDAFIYLPLVILGIHRLMDQRKPTLLFVSYFLLFITNYYFGFMIGLFSFLYYFARTFTDWQRYKSRIVA
;
A
#
# COMPACT_ATOMS: atom_id res chain seq x y z
N MET A 1 -0.33 -12.58 26.14
CA MET A 1 -0.28 -12.09 24.75
C MET A 1 1.12 -11.60 24.34
N LYS A 2 1.82 -10.78 25.11
CA LYS A 2 3.17 -10.24 24.77
C LYS A 2 4.23 -11.29 24.40
N ASN A 3 4.24 -12.46 25.08
CA ASN A 3 5.24 -13.52 24.81
C ASN A 3 5.05 -14.20 23.44
N LYS A 4 3.80 -14.47 23.01
CA LYS A 4 3.51 -15.08 21.70
C LYS A 4 3.90 -14.17 20.53
N SER A 5 3.64 -12.85 20.65
CA SER A 5 4.02 -11.89 19.61
C SER A 5 5.54 -11.73 19.48
N ARG A 6 6.27 -11.71 20.60
CA ARG A 6 7.74 -11.66 20.58
C ARG A 6 8.34 -12.91 19.95
N GLN A 7 7.81 -14.10 20.27
CA GLN A 7 8.28 -15.36 19.69
C GLN A 7 7.95 -15.44 18.21
N PHE A 8 6.78 -14.94 17.76
CA PHE A 8 6.42 -14.85 16.35
C PHE A 8 7.43 -13.98 15.59
N LEU A 9 7.71 -12.78 16.08
CA LEU A 9 8.71 -11.88 15.48
C LEU A 9 10.09 -12.52 15.43
N LYS A 10 10.57 -13.06 16.55
CA LYS A 10 11.90 -13.71 16.62
C LYS A 10 12.07 -14.84 15.58
N ASN A 11 11.00 -15.58 15.31
CA ASN A 11 11.04 -16.73 14.40
C ASN A 11 10.82 -16.37 12.92
N ASN A 12 10.37 -15.15 12.63
CA ASN A 12 9.95 -14.77 11.28
C ASN A 12 10.57 -13.47 10.74
N TRP A 13 11.29 -12.69 11.56
CA TRP A 13 11.85 -11.40 11.15
C TRP A 13 12.72 -11.46 9.87
N PRO A 14 13.56 -12.51 9.61
CA PRO A 14 14.36 -12.53 8.39
C PRO A 14 13.48 -12.63 7.14
N TYR A 15 12.40 -13.42 7.22
CA TYR A 15 11.45 -13.60 6.11
C TYR A 15 10.59 -12.35 5.87
N MET A 16 10.24 -11.63 6.96
CA MET A 16 9.54 -10.35 6.88
C MET A 16 10.42 -9.30 6.19
N LEU A 17 11.69 -9.18 6.62
CA LEU A 17 12.65 -8.28 5.98
C LEU A 17 12.91 -8.66 4.53
N ALA A 18 13.09 -9.95 4.24
CA ALA A 18 13.29 -10.42 2.87
C ALA A 18 12.08 -10.07 1.98
N SER A 19 10.85 -10.27 2.48
CA SER A 19 9.62 -9.95 1.73
C SER A 19 9.43 -8.46 1.47
N PHE A 20 10.05 -7.59 2.26
CA PHE A 20 10.08 -6.15 2.03
C PHE A 20 11.26 -5.74 1.13
N PHE A 21 12.48 -6.14 1.52
CA PHE A 21 13.69 -5.60 0.87
C PHE A 21 13.99 -6.23 -0.49
N ILE A 22 13.61 -7.49 -0.74
CA ILE A 22 13.88 -8.10 -2.06
C ILE A 22 13.13 -7.36 -3.17
N PRO A 23 11.79 -7.16 -3.14
CA PRO A 23 11.11 -6.41 -4.20
C PRO A 23 11.54 -4.94 -4.23
N PHE A 24 11.82 -4.31 -3.08
CA PHE A 24 12.37 -2.96 -3.00
C PHE A 24 13.69 -2.85 -3.78
N LEU A 25 14.65 -3.75 -3.53
CA LEU A 25 15.96 -3.72 -4.18
C LEU A 25 15.89 -4.10 -5.66
N ILE A 26 15.08 -5.09 -6.03
CA ILE A 26 14.87 -5.44 -7.44
C ILE A 26 14.36 -4.22 -8.21
N MET A 27 13.35 -3.53 -7.70
CA MET A 27 12.80 -2.35 -8.36
C MET A 27 13.81 -1.19 -8.40
N ALA A 28 14.60 -0.99 -7.34
CA ALA A 28 15.67 -0.01 -7.31
C ALA A 28 16.75 -0.31 -8.37
N ILE A 29 17.13 -1.59 -8.55
CA ILE A 29 18.08 -2.03 -9.57
C ILE A 29 17.48 -1.81 -10.97
N ILE A 30 16.19 -2.11 -11.18
CA ILE A 30 15.52 -1.86 -12.45
C ILE A 30 15.55 -0.36 -12.78
N TYR A 31 15.18 0.50 -11.84
CA TYR A 31 15.25 1.95 -12.03
C TYR A 31 16.67 2.42 -12.34
N LEU A 32 17.66 1.93 -11.58
CA LEU A 32 19.07 2.25 -11.83
C LEU A 32 19.52 1.84 -13.25
N SER A 33 19.09 0.66 -13.73
CA SER A 33 19.47 0.14 -15.06
C SER A 33 18.95 1.00 -16.22
N ILE A 34 17.86 1.75 -16.00
CA ILE A 34 17.28 2.68 -16.98
C ILE A 34 17.67 4.14 -16.72
N GLY A 35 18.60 4.37 -15.78
CA GLY A 35 19.13 5.69 -15.45
C GLY A 35 18.27 6.51 -14.51
N ILE A 36 17.31 5.90 -13.79
CA ILE A 36 16.47 6.56 -12.78
C ILE A 36 17.06 6.30 -11.39
N TYR A 37 17.60 7.32 -10.77
CA TYR A 37 18.13 7.30 -9.41
C TYR A 37 18.12 8.73 -8.82
N PRO A 38 18.25 8.91 -7.51
CA PRO A 38 18.22 10.25 -6.89
C PRO A 38 19.20 11.22 -7.52
N ARG A 39 18.73 12.43 -7.83
CA ARG A 39 19.48 13.50 -8.52
C ARG A 39 19.91 13.19 -9.96
N SER A 40 19.34 12.16 -10.57
CA SER A 40 19.54 11.87 -11.99
C SER A 40 18.79 12.86 -12.87
N SER A 41 19.23 13.00 -14.14
CA SER A 41 18.47 13.72 -15.17
C SER A 41 17.17 12.99 -15.58
N ARG A 42 17.05 11.70 -15.29
CA ARG A 42 15.84 10.91 -15.47
C ARG A 42 15.16 10.69 -14.12
N SER A 43 13.84 10.69 -14.10
CA SER A 43 13.06 10.54 -12.88
C SER A 43 11.90 9.56 -13.06
N VAL A 44 11.25 9.19 -11.96
CA VAL A 44 10.01 8.38 -11.96
C VAL A 44 8.79 9.16 -12.48
N LEU A 45 8.97 10.43 -12.83
CA LEU A 45 7.89 11.31 -13.26
C LEU A 45 7.55 11.06 -14.73
N ALA A 46 6.61 10.17 -14.97
CA ALA A 46 6.00 9.97 -16.28
C ALA A 46 4.54 10.41 -16.26
N SER A 47 4.01 10.91 -17.37
CA SER A 47 2.59 11.26 -17.52
C SER A 47 2.07 12.13 -16.36
N ASP A 48 1.06 11.67 -15.65
CA ASP A 48 0.41 12.34 -14.52
C ASP A 48 1.35 12.54 -13.31
N ALA A 49 2.36 11.71 -13.17
CA ALA A 49 3.35 11.89 -12.10
C ALA A 49 4.10 13.23 -12.26
N PHE A 50 4.37 13.63 -13.49
CA PHE A 50 5.01 14.92 -13.79
C PHE A 50 4.02 16.09 -13.62
N SER A 51 2.85 16.00 -14.24
CA SER A 51 1.90 17.12 -14.30
C SER A 51 1.11 17.33 -13.00
N GLN A 52 0.86 16.26 -12.22
CA GLN A 52 -0.02 16.30 -11.07
C GLN A 52 0.67 15.86 -9.78
N PHE A 53 1.17 14.60 -9.71
CA PHE A 53 1.55 14.00 -8.43
C PHE A 53 2.72 14.69 -7.76
N SER A 54 3.75 15.09 -8.51
CA SER A 54 4.89 15.83 -7.95
C SER A 54 4.44 17.17 -7.38
N ASN A 55 3.54 17.88 -8.08
CA ASN A 55 3.00 19.16 -7.66
C ASN A 55 2.12 19.05 -6.41
N PHE A 56 1.29 18.00 -6.33
CA PHE A 56 0.46 17.77 -5.14
C PHE A 56 1.31 17.40 -3.93
N HIS A 57 2.34 16.58 -4.09
CA HIS A 57 3.26 16.24 -3.02
C HIS A 57 4.12 17.46 -2.58
N ALA A 58 4.54 18.33 -3.50
CA ALA A 58 5.20 19.59 -3.17
C ALA A 58 4.25 20.55 -2.43
N SER A 59 2.99 20.62 -2.84
CA SER A 59 1.96 21.36 -2.12
C SER A 59 1.75 20.81 -0.70
N PHE A 60 1.70 19.49 -0.54
CA PHE A 60 1.58 18.86 0.78
C PHE A 60 2.83 19.11 1.65
N ASN A 61 4.00 19.12 1.07
CA ASN A 61 5.21 19.51 1.77
C ASN A 61 5.11 20.95 2.31
N ASN A 62 4.54 21.88 1.53
CA ASN A 62 4.28 23.26 2.00
C ASN A 62 3.26 23.28 3.16
N VAL A 63 2.22 22.43 3.12
CA VAL A 63 1.28 22.29 4.24
C VAL A 63 1.99 21.80 5.50
N LEU A 64 2.83 20.76 5.39
CA LEU A 64 3.59 20.22 6.52
C LEU A 64 4.55 21.24 7.14
N HIS A 65 5.06 22.18 6.34
CA HIS A 65 5.90 23.30 6.82
C HIS A 65 5.13 24.54 7.24
N GLY A 66 3.80 24.48 7.30
CA GLY A 66 2.95 25.61 7.70
C GLY A 66 2.88 26.77 6.69
N LYS A 67 3.33 26.55 5.45
CA LYS A 67 3.34 27.55 4.38
C LYS A 67 2.04 27.60 3.57
N GLN A 68 1.16 26.61 3.75
CA GLN A 68 -0.10 26.46 3.03
C GLN A 68 -1.17 25.87 3.96
N SER A 69 -2.43 26.22 3.72
CA SER A 69 -3.56 25.69 4.48
C SER A 69 -3.79 24.20 4.18
N LEU A 70 -4.15 23.43 5.23
CA LEU A 70 -4.60 22.03 5.11
C LEU A 70 -6.05 21.93 4.59
N PHE A 71 -6.84 23.00 4.65
CA PHE A 71 -8.27 22.97 4.36
C PHE A 71 -8.60 23.41 2.93
N TYR A 72 -7.81 24.32 2.36
CA TYR A 72 -8.08 24.88 1.05
C TYR A 72 -6.79 25.24 0.32
N THR A 73 -6.76 25.02 -1.00
CA THR A 73 -5.67 25.41 -1.88
C THR A 73 -6.19 26.18 -3.08
N TRP A 74 -5.47 27.27 -3.43
CA TRP A 74 -5.67 28.01 -4.67
C TRP A 74 -4.85 27.47 -5.85
N ASN A 75 -3.94 26.52 -5.58
CA ASN A 75 -2.99 26.00 -6.57
C ASN A 75 -3.56 24.85 -7.42
N ALA A 76 -4.85 24.58 -7.31
CA ALA A 76 -5.55 23.55 -8.09
C ALA A 76 -6.82 24.17 -8.70
N SER A 77 -6.80 24.37 -10.03
CA SER A 77 -7.91 25.00 -10.79
C SER A 77 -8.34 26.34 -10.19
N LEU A 78 -9.63 26.52 -9.92
CA LEU A 78 -10.22 27.71 -9.31
C LEU A 78 -10.21 27.69 -7.77
N GLY A 79 -9.42 26.79 -7.20
CA GLY A 79 -9.38 26.51 -5.77
C GLY A 79 -10.12 25.20 -5.42
N LEU A 80 -9.59 24.50 -4.44
CA LEU A 80 -10.06 23.16 -4.07
C LEU A 80 -10.00 22.96 -2.56
N ASN A 81 -11.00 22.25 -2.03
CA ASN A 81 -10.93 21.68 -0.67
C ASN A 81 -9.77 20.68 -0.62
N TYR A 82 -8.77 20.94 0.23
CA TYR A 82 -7.55 20.16 0.28
C TYR A 82 -7.77 18.71 0.76
N LEU A 83 -8.82 18.47 1.56
CA LEU A 83 -9.16 17.10 2.01
C LEU A 83 -9.53 16.18 0.82
N SER A 84 -10.06 16.74 -0.27
CA SER A 84 -10.36 15.95 -1.47
C SER A 84 -9.09 15.47 -2.19
N LEU A 85 -8.01 16.27 -2.17
CA LEU A 85 -6.69 15.83 -2.64
C LEU A 85 -6.09 14.76 -1.73
N ILE A 86 -6.21 14.93 -0.41
CA ILE A 86 -5.70 13.96 0.55
C ILE A 86 -6.35 12.60 0.33
N SER A 87 -7.67 12.53 0.22
CA SER A 87 -8.41 11.27 0.15
C SER A 87 -8.20 10.46 -1.14
N TYR A 88 -7.51 11.02 -2.13
CA TYR A 88 -7.19 10.33 -3.38
C TYR A 88 -5.69 10.26 -3.68
N TYR A 89 -4.97 11.39 -3.53
CA TYR A 89 -3.57 11.51 -3.96
C TYR A 89 -2.56 11.42 -2.81
N LEU A 90 -2.89 11.95 -1.63
CA LEU A 90 -1.93 12.29 -0.59
C LEU A 90 -2.13 11.53 0.72
N GLY A 91 -3.21 10.75 0.84
CA GLY A 91 -3.54 10.02 2.08
C GLY A 91 -2.65 8.79 2.36
N GLY A 92 -1.64 8.53 1.53
CA GLY A 92 -0.75 7.38 1.67
C GLY A 92 0.06 7.41 2.96
N LEU A 93 0.29 6.21 3.55
CA LEU A 93 1.03 6.04 4.80
C LEU A 93 2.43 6.71 4.77
N PHE A 94 3.09 6.69 3.62
CA PHE A 94 4.44 7.22 3.46
C PHE A 94 4.46 8.66 2.95
N THR A 95 3.33 9.22 2.53
CA THR A 95 3.26 10.59 1.99
C THR A 95 3.84 11.65 2.94
N PRO A 96 3.66 11.59 4.28
CA PRO A 96 4.27 12.55 5.18
C PRO A 96 5.81 12.60 5.14
N LEU A 97 6.48 11.59 4.58
CA LEU A 97 7.93 11.59 4.42
C LEU A 97 8.44 12.65 3.44
N VAL A 98 7.56 13.25 2.62
CA VAL A 98 7.93 14.40 1.76
C VAL A 98 8.41 15.59 2.58
N PHE A 99 8.06 15.66 3.86
CA PHE A 99 8.56 16.68 4.80
C PHE A 99 10.10 16.81 4.80
N PHE A 100 10.79 15.70 4.60
CA PHE A 100 12.27 15.67 4.62
C PHE A 100 12.91 16.09 3.29
N PHE A 101 12.12 16.48 2.29
CA PHE A 101 12.60 16.85 0.97
C PHE A 101 12.26 18.31 0.66
N ASN A 102 13.10 18.96 -0.13
CA ASN A 102 12.76 20.26 -0.73
C ASN A 102 11.82 20.04 -1.93
N ASN A 103 11.00 21.03 -2.25
CA ASN A 103 10.09 20.96 -3.41
C ASN A 103 10.80 20.67 -4.72
N GLN A 104 12.04 21.15 -4.91
CA GLN A 104 12.86 20.87 -6.08
C GLN A 104 13.29 19.40 -6.19
N ASN A 105 13.39 18.70 -5.06
CA ASN A 105 13.77 17.28 -4.96
C ASN A 105 12.55 16.36 -4.84
N MET A 106 11.37 16.83 -5.22
CA MET A 106 10.16 16.03 -5.16
C MET A 106 10.22 14.74 -6.02
N PRO A 107 10.88 14.74 -7.20
CA PRO A 107 11.13 13.51 -7.95
C PRO A 107 11.86 12.43 -7.14
N ASP A 108 12.85 12.83 -6.34
CA ASP A 108 13.60 11.92 -5.46
C ASP A 108 12.69 11.39 -4.31
N ALA A 109 11.86 12.27 -3.74
CA ALA A 109 10.87 11.86 -2.75
C ALA A 109 9.93 10.78 -3.32
N LEU A 110 9.36 11.00 -4.50
CA LEU A 110 8.46 10.04 -5.15
C LEU A 110 9.18 8.73 -5.51
N TYR A 111 10.44 8.79 -5.91
CA TYR A 111 11.28 7.60 -6.10
C TYR A 111 11.34 6.74 -4.83
N PHE A 112 11.67 7.33 -3.69
CA PHE A 112 11.73 6.60 -2.41
C PHE A 112 10.35 6.10 -1.96
N LEU A 113 9.31 6.93 -2.10
CA LEU A 113 7.95 6.53 -1.74
C LEU A 113 7.47 5.34 -2.57
N THR A 114 7.76 5.31 -3.86
CA THR A 114 7.41 4.18 -4.75
C THR A 114 8.09 2.89 -4.28
N LEU A 115 9.38 2.93 -4.00
CA LEU A 115 10.12 1.76 -3.51
C LEU A 115 9.60 1.26 -2.16
N LEU A 116 9.31 2.19 -1.22
CA LEU A 116 8.72 1.84 0.09
C LEU A 116 7.36 1.17 -0.06
N LYS A 117 6.51 1.66 -0.96
CA LYS A 117 5.19 1.09 -1.20
C LYS A 117 5.29 -0.31 -1.82
N ILE A 118 6.17 -0.53 -2.80
CA ILE A 118 6.41 -1.85 -3.40
C ILE A 118 6.92 -2.83 -2.35
N GLY A 119 7.91 -2.45 -1.53
CA GLY A 119 8.40 -3.29 -0.43
C GLY A 119 7.29 -3.61 0.57
N SER A 120 6.46 -2.63 0.93
CA SER A 120 5.35 -2.80 1.86
C SER A 120 4.25 -3.71 1.32
N ALA A 121 3.98 -3.67 0.00
CA ALA A 121 3.06 -4.60 -0.66
C ALA A 121 3.55 -6.04 -0.52
N GLY A 122 4.86 -6.29 -0.71
CA GLY A 122 5.46 -7.59 -0.48
C GLY A 122 5.32 -8.05 0.98
N LEU A 123 5.63 -7.18 1.93
CA LEU A 123 5.50 -7.49 3.35
C LEU A 123 4.05 -7.80 3.76
N SER A 124 3.08 -7.01 3.28
CA SER A 124 1.66 -7.22 3.58
C SER A 124 1.16 -8.56 3.02
N PHE A 125 1.58 -8.91 1.80
CA PHE A 125 1.24 -10.20 1.20
C PHE A 125 1.89 -11.36 1.96
N TRP A 126 3.09 -11.19 2.49
CA TRP A 126 3.73 -12.19 3.34
C TRP A 126 2.86 -12.54 4.57
N PHE A 127 2.26 -11.55 5.22
CA PHE A 127 1.34 -11.80 6.33
C PHE A 127 0.12 -12.62 5.91
N LEU A 128 -0.46 -12.35 4.75
CA LEU A 128 -1.55 -13.12 4.18
C LEU A 128 -1.09 -14.55 3.87
N ALA A 129 -0.02 -14.72 3.11
CA ALA A 129 0.50 -16.01 2.69
C ALA A 129 0.86 -16.90 3.88
N LYS A 130 1.52 -16.33 4.90
CA LYS A 130 1.93 -17.01 6.12
C LYS A 130 0.74 -17.57 6.92
N GLN A 131 -0.40 -16.91 6.90
CA GLN A 131 -1.59 -17.35 7.62
C GLN A 131 -2.52 -18.22 6.78
N THR A 132 -2.40 -18.18 5.46
CA THR A 132 -3.25 -18.90 4.53
C THR A 132 -2.64 -20.23 4.09
N PHE A 133 -1.34 -20.26 3.81
CA PHE A 133 -0.68 -21.42 3.21
C PHE A 133 0.25 -22.13 4.19
N LYS A 134 0.17 -23.46 4.23
CA LYS A 134 1.07 -24.33 5.01
C LYS A 134 2.23 -24.80 4.11
N ILE A 135 3.12 -23.89 3.78
CA ILE A 135 4.27 -24.11 2.90
C ILE A 135 5.58 -23.69 3.60
N PRO A 136 6.75 -24.06 3.08
CA PRO A 136 8.04 -23.63 3.62
C PRO A 136 8.15 -22.10 3.74
N LYS A 137 8.90 -21.62 4.72
CA LYS A 137 8.98 -20.17 5.03
C LYS A 137 9.49 -19.34 3.85
N TRP A 138 10.46 -19.83 3.09
CA TRP A 138 10.98 -19.14 1.91
C TRP A 138 9.95 -19.07 0.76
N SER A 139 9.08 -20.06 0.63
CA SER A 139 8.01 -20.03 -0.37
C SER A 139 7.01 -18.89 -0.10
N HIS A 140 6.79 -18.49 1.18
CA HIS A 140 6.01 -17.28 1.47
C HIS A 140 6.73 -16.03 0.96
N VAL A 141 8.07 -15.96 1.08
CA VAL A 141 8.87 -14.84 0.56
C VAL A 141 8.76 -14.79 -0.96
N THR A 142 8.93 -15.93 -1.65
CA THR A 142 8.80 -15.99 -3.12
C THR A 142 7.44 -15.49 -3.59
N LEU A 143 6.35 -15.95 -2.99
CA LEU A 143 5.00 -15.48 -3.31
C LEU A 143 4.84 -13.98 -3.04
N SER A 144 5.45 -13.47 -1.99
CA SER A 144 5.40 -12.04 -1.63
C SER A 144 6.14 -11.18 -2.65
N VAL A 145 7.30 -11.63 -3.11
CA VAL A 145 8.07 -10.96 -4.16
C VAL A 145 7.31 -10.98 -5.48
N SER A 146 6.72 -12.12 -5.85
CA SER A 146 5.89 -12.24 -7.06
C SER A 146 4.68 -11.31 -7.02
N TYR A 147 4.04 -11.17 -5.86
CA TYR A 147 2.94 -10.23 -5.68
C TYR A 147 3.39 -8.77 -5.83
N ALA A 148 4.46 -8.38 -5.14
CA ALA A 148 4.96 -7.01 -5.14
C ALA A 148 5.50 -6.57 -6.50
N LEU A 149 5.99 -7.52 -7.31
CA LEU A 149 6.54 -7.28 -8.66
C LEU A 149 5.63 -7.78 -9.78
N MET A 150 4.33 -7.98 -9.51
CA MET A 150 3.40 -8.32 -10.57
C MET A 150 3.34 -7.21 -11.62
N SER A 151 3.06 -7.58 -12.86
CA SER A 151 3.12 -6.68 -14.02
C SER A 151 2.30 -5.39 -13.82
N PHE A 152 1.14 -5.47 -13.19
CA PHE A 152 0.31 -4.30 -12.90
C PHE A 152 1.03 -3.28 -12.00
N ILE A 153 1.64 -3.73 -10.90
CA ILE A 153 2.37 -2.84 -9.95
C ILE A 153 3.57 -2.20 -10.65
N VAL A 154 4.34 -2.99 -11.41
CA VAL A 154 5.54 -2.50 -12.09
C VAL A 154 5.17 -1.54 -13.22
N ALA A 155 4.19 -1.90 -14.06
CA ALA A 155 3.77 -1.08 -15.19
C ALA A 155 3.10 0.24 -14.79
N HIS A 156 2.49 0.30 -13.60
CA HIS A 156 1.81 1.50 -13.09
C HIS A 156 2.51 2.09 -11.85
N SER A 157 3.82 1.86 -11.72
CA SER A 157 4.58 2.34 -10.56
C SER A 157 4.67 3.87 -10.48
N GLU A 158 4.45 4.58 -11.58
CA GLU A 158 4.32 6.03 -11.61
C GLU A 158 3.01 6.55 -10.97
N LEU A 159 1.95 5.74 -10.96
CA LEU A 159 0.68 6.06 -10.31
C LEU A 159 0.76 5.79 -8.80
N ILE A 160 1.60 6.54 -8.12
CA ILE A 160 2.03 6.30 -6.74
C ILE A 160 0.88 6.12 -5.75
N MET A 161 -0.26 6.79 -5.95
CA MET A 161 -1.44 6.67 -5.09
C MET A 161 -2.17 5.32 -5.27
N TRP A 162 -1.95 4.61 -6.38
CA TRP A 162 -2.54 3.29 -6.60
C TRP A 162 -1.79 2.20 -5.83
N LEU A 163 -0.50 2.39 -5.59
CA LEU A 163 0.35 1.40 -4.92
C LEU A 163 -0.10 1.13 -3.48
N ASP A 164 -0.70 2.11 -2.81
CA ASP A 164 -1.23 1.91 -1.45
C ASP A 164 -2.32 0.84 -1.39
N ALA A 165 -3.15 0.73 -2.43
CA ALA A 165 -4.19 -0.30 -2.52
C ALA A 165 -3.60 -1.72 -2.43
N PHE A 166 -2.42 -1.94 -3.02
CA PHE A 166 -1.73 -3.23 -3.00
C PHE A 166 -1.07 -3.52 -1.65
N ILE A 167 -0.84 -2.51 -0.82
CA ILE A 167 -0.45 -2.71 0.59
C ILE A 167 -1.65 -3.20 1.40
N TYR A 168 -2.83 -2.62 1.20
CA TYR A 168 -4.01 -2.92 2.03
C TYR A 168 -4.79 -4.14 1.55
N LEU A 169 -4.82 -4.46 0.26
CA LEU A 169 -5.57 -5.59 -0.28
C LEU A 169 -5.25 -6.94 0.43
N PRO A 170 -3.99 -7.35 0.62
CA PRO A 170 -3.68 -8.56 1.35
C PRO A 170 -4.14 -8.52 2.81
N LEU A 171 -4.09 -7.34 3.46
CA LEU A 171 -4.55 -7.16 4.84
C LEU A 171 -6.07 -7.23 4.95
N VAL A 172 -6.80 -6.71 3.96
CA VAL A 172 -8.27 -6.84 3.87
C VAL A 172 -8.66 -8.31 3.73
N ILE A 173 -8.03 -9.05 2.80
CA ILE A 173 -8.29 -10.49 2.61
C ILE A 173 -8.00 -11.26 3.92
N LEU A 174 -6.88 -10.97 4.56
CA LEU A 174 -6.52 -11.56 5.84
C LEU A 174 -7.54 -11.18 6.94
N GLY A 175 -8.03 -9.95 6.92
CA GLY A 175 -9.08 -9.47 7.80
C GLY A 175 -10.40 -10.23 7.63
N ILE A 176 -10.79 -10.51 6.37
CA ILE A 176 -11.96 -11.36 6.05
C ILE A 176 -11.75 -12.76 6.60
N HIS A 177 -10.57 -13.37 6.41
CA HIS A 177 -10.26 -14.68 6.97
C HIS A 177 -10.41 -14.68 8.50
N ARG A 178 -9.87 -13.68 9.19
CA ARG A 178 -9.96 -13.57 10.65
C ARG A 178 -11.39 -13.33 11.13
N LEU A 179 -12.16 -12.54 10.41
CA LEU A 179 -13.58 -12.35 10.71
C LEU A 179 -14.35 -13.65 10.57
N MET A 180 -14.22 -14.33 9.44
CA MET A 180 -14.95 -15.56 9.15
C MET A 180 -14.52 -16.73 10.04
N ASP A 181 -13.22 -16.91 10.31
CA ASP A 181 -12.69 -18.05 11.04
C ASP A 181 -12.65 -17.85 12.55
N GLN A 182 -12.38 -16.62 13.00
CA GLN A 182 -12.08 -16.32 14.42
C GLN A 182 -13.04 -15.30 15.05
N ARG A 183 -13.99 -14.72 14.29
CA ARG A 183 -14.87 -13.62 14.73
C ARG A 183 -14.09 -12.39 15.22
N LYS A 184 -12.94 -12.06 14.57
CA LYS A 184 -12.09 -10.91 14.91
C LYS A 184 -12.15 -9.87 13.81
N PRO A 185 -12.97 -8.82 13.94
CA PRO A 185 -13.16 -7.80 12.88
C PRO A 185 -12.05 -6.75 12.83
N THR A 186 -11.24 -6.60 13.88
CA THR A 186 -10.32 -5.46 14.07
C THR A 186 -9.39 -5.23 12.87
N LEU A 187 -8.77 -6.30 12.33
CA LEU A 187 -7.85 -6.15 11.19
C LEU A 187 -8.60 -5.66 9.95
N LEU A 188 -9.78 -6.21 9.67
CA LEU A 188 -10.60 -5.80 8.54
C LEU A 188 -11.00 -4.32 8.66
N PHE A 189 -11.50 -3.93 9.84
CA PHE A 189 -11.87 -2.54 10.11
C PHE A 189 -10.70 -1.58 9.92
N VAL A 190 -9.55 -1.86 10.54
CA VAL A 190 -8.36 -0.99 10.45
C VAL A 190 -7.84 -0.93 9.00
N SER A 191 -7.82 -2.05 8.28
CA SER A 191 -7.35 -2.08 6.90
C SER A 191 -8.25 -1.24 5.99
N TYR A 192 -9.58 -1.33 6.15
CA TYR A 192 -10.52 -0.50 5.40
C TYR A 192 -10.45 0.98 5.79
N PHE A 193 -10.37 1.27 7.06
CA PHE A 193 -10.23 2.66 7.55
C PHE A 193 -9.02 3.34 6.90
N LEU A 194 -7.86 2.70 6.93
CA LEU A 194 -6.66 3.22 6.31
C LEU A 194 -6.78 3.29 4.77
N LEU A 195 -7.34 2.26 4.14
CA LEU A 195 -7.53 2.22 2.70
C LEU A 195 -8.42 3.38 2.20
N PHE A 196 -9.54 3.66 2.88
CA PHE A 196 -10.44 4.75 2.48
C PHE A 196 -9.82 6.13 2.70
N ILE A 197 -9.02 6.32 3.74
CA ILE A 197 -8.26 7.56 3.95
C ILE A 197 -7.21 7.74 2.83
N THR A 198 -6.56 6.64 2.43
CA THR A 198 -5.46 6.65 1.48
C THR A 198 -5.96 6.88 0.06
N ASN A 199 -6.98 6.13 -0.35
CA ASN A 199 -7.52 6.19 -1.70
C ASN A 199 -8.96 5.62 -1.71
N TYR A 200 -9.95 6.51 -1.70
CA TYR A 200 -11.37 6.11 -1.67
C TYR A 200 -11.78 5.31 -2.93
N TYR A 201 -11.19 5.60 -4.09
CA TYR A 201 -11.52 4.92 -5.35
C TYR A 201 -11.16 3.43 -5.29
N PHE A 202 -9.92 3.11 -4.90
CA PHE A 202 -9.53 1.72 -4.64
C PHE A 202 -10.24 1.12 -3.42
N GLY A 203 -10.56 1.95 -2.43
CA GLY A 203 -11.39 1.55 -1.30
C GLY A 203 -12.73 0.98 -1.74
N PHE A 204 -13.40 1.64 -2.69
CA PHE A 204 -14.65 1.16 -3.28
C PHE A 204 -14.45 -0.13 -4.10
N MET A 205 -13.43 -0.18 -4.96
CA MET A 205 -13.13 -1.38 -5.77
C MET A 205 -12.82 -2.61 -4.90
N ILE A 206 -11.98 -2.44 -3.87
CA ILE A 206 -11.63 -3.50 -2.92
C ILE A 206 -12.85 -3.87 -2.08
N GLY A 207 -13.73 -2.91 -1.77
CA GLY A 207 -15.00 -3.15 -1.11
C GLY A 207 -15.90 -4.10 -1.90
N LEU A 208 -16.10 -3.82 -3.17
CA LEU A 208 -16.86 -4.68 -4.07
C LEU A 208 -16.22 -6.07 -4.21
N PHE A 209 -14.89 -6.11 -4.42
CA PHE A 209 -14.15 -7.38 -4.45
C PHE A 209 -14.33 -8.18 -3.16
N SER A 210 -14.25 -7.54 -2.00
CA SER A 210 -14.37 -8.20 -0.70
C SER A 210 -15.75 -8.81 -0.48
N PHE A 211 -16.78 -8.13 -0.95
CA PHE A 211 -18.15 -8.65 -0.92
C PHE A 211 -18.24 -9.94 -1.75
N LEU A 212 -17.76 -9.91 -3.00
CA LEU A 212 -17.73 -11.10 -3.86
C LEU A 212 -16.87 -12.22 -3.25
N TYR A 213 -15.71 -11.88 -2.71
CA TYR A 213 -14.80 -12.83 -2.09
C TYR A 213 -15.40 -13.49 -0.84
N TYR A 214 -16.11 -12.73 -0.01
CA TYR A 214 -16.81 -13.27 1.16
C TYR A 214 -17.85 -14.32 0.74
N PHE A 215 -18.66 -14.04 -0.28
CA PHE A 215 -19.64 -15.02 -0.78
C PHE A 215 -18.97 -16.23 -1.43
N ALA A 216 -17.97 -16.02 -2.28
CA ALA A 216 -17.22 -17.11 -2.90
C ALA A 216 -16.66 -18.05 -1.84
N ARG A 217 -16.02 -17.52 -0.80
CA ARG A 217 -15.48 -18.30 0.32
C ARG A 217 -16.59 -19.03 1.11
N THR A 218 -17.71 -18.36 1.32
CA THR A 218 -18.86 -18.95 2.01
C THR A 218 -19.45 -20.15 1.23
N PHE A 219 -19.63 -20.00 -0.07
CA PHE A 219 -20.18 -21.07 -0.91
C PHE A 219 -19.21 -22.23 -1.11
N THR A 220 -17.90 -21.92 -1.22
CA THR A 220 -16.88 -22.98 -1.36
C THR A 220 -16.82 -23.89 -0.12
N ASP A 221 -17.04 -23.35 1.07
CA ASP A 221 -17.02 -24.13 2.33
C ASP A 221 -18.34 -23.92 3.11
N TRP A 222 -19.47 -24.18 2.42
CA TRP A 222 -20.81 -23.93 2.90
C TRP A 222 -21.09 -24.58 4.26
N GLN A 223 -20.68 -25.84 4.44
CA GLN A 223 -20.91 -26.57 5.70
C GLN A 223 -20.24 -25.89 6.90
N ARG A 224 -19.11 -25.23 6.67
CA ARG A 224 -18.38 -24.50 7.71
C ARG A 224 -18.98 -23.14 8.03
N TYR A 225 -19.52 -22.44 7.03
CA TYR A 225 -19.91 -21.03 7.18
C TYR A 225 -21.42 -20.79 7.20
N LYS A 226 -22.27 -21.76 6.81
CA LYS A 226 -23.74 -21.59 6.78
C LYS A 226 -24.35 -21.06 8.07
N SER A 227 -23.87 -21.54 9.22
CA SER A 227 -24.34 -21.10 10.54
C SER A 227 -23.89 -19.68 10.94
N ARG A 228 -23.02 -19.06 10.15
CA ARG A 228 -22.45 -17.74 10.43
C ARG A 228 -23.09 -16.62 9.59
N ILE A 229 -23.90 -16.99 8.61
CA ILE A 229 -24.68 -16.05 7.78
C ILE A 229 -25.95 -15.61 8.50
N VAL A 230 -26.49 -16.49 9.34
CA VAL A 230 -27.80 -16.31 10.00
C VAL A 230 -27.66 -15.74 11.43
N ALA A 231 -26.45 -15.60 11.93
CA ALA A 231 -26.12 -15.04 13.24
C ALA A 231 -25.45 -13.66 13.13
#